data_44d5661c9119dd295d67d73b92626d84
#
_entry.id   44d5661c9119dd295d67d73b92626d84
#
_cell.length_a   1.000
_cell.length_b   1.000
_cell.length_c   1.000
_cell.angle_alpha   90.00
_cell.angle_beta   90.00
_cell.angle_gamma   90.00
#
_symmetry.space_group_name_H-M   'P 1'
#
loop_
_entity.id
_entity.type
_entity.pdbx_description
1 polymer ?
#
loop_
_entity_poly.entity_id
_entity_poly.type
_entity_poly.pdbx_seq_one_letter_code
_entity_poly.pdbx_strand_id
1 'polypeptide(L)'
;MDIKRRIKFNKTENLKIEIGCGKSKRDGWIGVDKGDYGQDIVLDLRDGLPFPDDSCEELFADQVLEHIQLNEDFIFVMNECLRVLKPGGIFTARVPYYSSETAYKDPTHCRYFALHTFTYMTKENEWQYGFDKRWKIKEQKREGDHLTSILIADK
;
A
#
# COMPACT_ATOMS: atom_id res chain seq x y z
N MET A 1 -12.10 7.56 20.37
CA MET A 1 -12.07 8.99 19.99
C MET A 1 -12.17 9.06 18.47
N ASP A 2 -13.37 9.35 17.97
CA ASP A 2 -13.69 9.32 16.54
C ASP A 2 -13.09 10.53 15.83
N ILE A 3 -11.91 10.39 15.25
CA ILE A 3 -11.37 11.39 14.33
C ILE A 3 -11.69 10.95 12.91
N LYS A 4 -12.97 10.85 12.59
CA LYS A 4 -13.43 10.92 11.22
C LYS A 4 -13.45 12.40 10.81
N ARG A 5 -12.29 12.97 10.50
CA ARG A 5 -12.24 14.15 9.66
C ARG A 5 -12.79 13.71 8.31
N ARG A 6 -14.08 13.97 8.07
CA ARG A 6 -14.67 13.92 6.73
C ARG A 6 -14.02 15.03 5.92
N ILE A 7 -12.88 14.74 5.32
CA ILE A 7 -12.32 15.62 4.33
C ILE A 7 -13.26 15.51 3.12
N LYS A 8 -13.97 16.60 2.85
CA LYS A 8 -14.72 16.74 1.60
C LYS A 8 -13.69 16.89 0.50
N PHE A 9 -13.34 15.80 -0.16
CA PHE A 9 -12.58 15.88 -1.40
C PHE A 9 -13.50 16.51 -2.46
N ASN A 10 -13.05 17.57 -3.10
CA ASN A 10 -13.74 18.16 -4.25
C ASN A 10 -13.73 17.22 -5.47
N LYS A 11 -12.94 16.17 -5.41
CA LYS A 11 -12.81 15.12 -6.40
C LYS A 11 -12.92 13.77 -5.69
N THR A 12 -13.88 12.96 -6.09
CA THR A 12 -14.14 11.62 -5.53
C THR A 12 -13.74 10.49 -6.47
N GLU A 13 -13.18 10.82 -7.63
CA GLU A 13 -12.79 9.88 -8.68
C GLU A 13 -11.39 10.18 -9.20
N ASN A 14 -10.72 9.16 -9.68
CA ASN A 14 -9.35 9.23 -10.19
C ASN A 14 -8.36 9.83 -9.16
N LEU A 15 -8.49 9.41 -7.91
CA LEU A 15 -7.62 9.86 -6.83
C LEU A 15 -6.22 9.27 -7.01
N LYS A 16 -5.21 10.03 -6.54
CA LYS A 16 -3.85 9.56 -6.36
C LYS A 16 -3.53 9.63 -4.86
N ILE A 17 -3.21 8.50 -4.26
CA ILE A 17 -3.07 8.39 -2.81
C ILE A 17 -1.69 7.83 -2.46
N GLU A 18 -0.99 8.50 -1.57
CA GLU A 18 0.25 8.04 -0.98
C GLU A 18 0.00 7.59 0.45
N ILE A 19 0.10 6.29 0.70
CA ILE A 19 -0.05 5.70 2.03
C ILE A 19 1.31 5.65 2.73
N GLY A 20 1.35 5.99 4.02
CA GLY A 20 2.58 6.10 4.78
C GLY A 20 3.49 7.21 4.27
N CYS A 21 2.91 8.37 3.91
CA CYS A 21 3.63 9.45 3.25
C CYS A 21 4.65 10.16 4.15
N GLY A 22 4.59 9.97 5.47
CA GLY A 22 5.49 10.64 6.40
C GLY A 22 5.48 12.14 6.22
N LYS A 23 6.69 12.74 6.28
CA LYS A 23 6.91 14.20 6.15
C LYS A 23 7.02 14.68 4.71
N SER A 24 7.11 13.78 3.74
CA SER A 24 7.48 14.09 2.35
C SER A 24 6.41 13.64 1.36
N LYS A 25 5.18 14.07 1.60
CA LYS A 25 4.05 13.80 0.69
C LYS A 25 4.35 14.31 -0.73
N ARG A 26 3.98 13.54 -1.72
CA ARG A 26 4.06 13.90 -3.15
C ARG A 26 3.08 15.01 -3.48
N ASP A 27 3.52 15.99 -4.28
CA ASP A 27 2.65 17.07 -4.77
C ASP A 27 1.53 16.52 -5.65
N GLY A 28 0.31 17.00 -5.39
CA GLY A 28 -0.90 16.56 -6.11
C GLY A 28 -1.46 15.21 -5.69
N TRP A 29 -0.84 14.54 -4.70
CA TRP A 29 -1.32 13.30 -4.10
C TRP A 29 -2.00 13.55 -2.76
N ILE A 30 -2.92 12.68 -2.39
CA ILE A 30 -3.51 12.67 -1.04
C ILE A 30 -2.60 11.84 -0.15
N GLY A 31 -1.99 12.48 0.84
CA GLY A 31 -1.12 11.82 1.81
C GLY A 31 -1.90 11.26 2.98
N VAL A 32 -1.66 9.98 3.29
CA VAL A 32 -2.21 9.27 4.45
C VAL A 32 -1.07 8.75 5.30
N ASP A 33 -1.05 9.05 6.59
CA ASP A 33 -0.08 8.50 7.54
C ASP A 33 -0.70 8.42 8.94
N LYS A 34 -0.21 7.48 9.77
CA LYS A 34 -0.64 7.36 11.16
C LYS A 34 -0.08 8.45 12.06
N GLY A 35 1.11 8.97 11.74
CA GLY A 35 1.70 10.12 12.40
C GLY A 35 1.11 11.43 11.87
N ASP A 36 1.00 12.44 12.71
CA ASP A 36 0.58 13.78 12.26
C ASP A 36 1.81 14.60 11.85
N TYR A 37 2.02 14.69 10.55
CA TYR A 37 3.12 15.44 9.92
C TYR A 37 2.63 16.62 9.08
N GLY A 38 1.32 16.96 9.16
CA GLY A 38 0.69 17.98 8.35
C GLY A 38 0.20 17.50 6.98
N GLN A 39 0.14 16.18 6.75
CA GLN A 39 -0.46 15.59 5.56
C GLN A 39 -2.00 15.70 5.57
N ASP A 40 -2.64 15.23 4.48
CA ASP A 40 -4.09 15.41 4.29
C ASP A 40 -4.93 14.59 5.28
N ILE A 41 -4.49 13.34 5.60
CA ILE A 41 -5.24 12.41 6.45
C ILE A 41 -4.32 11.78 7.50
N VAL A 42 -4.68 11.90 8.76
CA VAL A 42 -4.07 11.13 9.85
C VAL A 42 -4.91 9.88 10.09
N LEU A 43 -4.35 8.71 9.74
CA LEU A 43 -5.06 7.43 9.79
C LEU A 43 -4.08 6.27 9.89
N ASP A 44 -4.38 5.30 10.75
CA ASP A 44 -3.74 3.99 10.71
C ASP A 44 -4.37 3.14 9.59
N LEU A 45 -3.55 2.57 8.72
CA LEU A 45 -4.04 1.75 7.59
C LEU A 45 -4.87 0.54 8.03
N ARG A 46 -4.69 0.08 9.28
CA ARG A 46 -5.47 -0.99 9.89
C ARG A 46 -6.93 -0.62 10.16
N ASP A 47 -7.24 0.67 10.16
CA ASP A 47 -8.62 1.18 10.32
C ASP A 47 -9.38 1.27 8.97
N GLY A 48 -8.73 0.90 7.87
CA GLY A 48 -9.28 0.98 6.52
C GLY A 48 -9.10 2.35 5.87
N LEU A 49 -9.10 2.37 4.53
CA LEU A 49 -8.95 3.60 3.76
C LEU A 49 -10.29 4.33 3.61
N PRO A 50 -10.36 5.66 3.92
CA PRO A 50 -11.62 6.42 3.96
C PRO A 50 -12.07 6.88 2.56
N PHE A 51 -11.85 6.05 1.56
CA PHE A 51 -12.19 6.32 0.17
C PHE A 51 -13.23 5.31 -0.33
N PRO A 52 -14.11 5.71 -1.28
CA PRO A 52 -15.04 4.78 -1.93
C PRO A 52 -14.31 3.67 -2.69
N ASP A 53 -15.02 2.57 -2.96
CA ASP A 53 -14.57 1.54 -3.88
C ASP A 53 -14.33 2.18 -5.26
N ASP A 54 -13.31 1.70 -5.97
CA ASP A 54 -13.01 2.08 -7.34
C ASP A 54 -12.80 3.60 -7.58
N SER A 55 -12.38 4.34 -6.54
CA SER A 55 -12.19 5.80 -6.59
C SER A 55 -10.76 6.23 -6.91
N CYS A 56 -9.80 5.34 -6.75
CA CYS A 56 -8.37 5.63 -6.86
C CYS A 56 -7.79 5.10 -8.17
N GLU A 57 -7.02 5.91 -8.89
CA GLU A 57 -6.29 5.46 -10.08
C GLU A 57 -4.87 5.02 -9.79
N GLU A 58 -4.23 5.64 -8.79
CA GLU A 58 -2.86 5.32 -8.38
C GLU A 58 -2.72 5.32 -6.86
N LEU A 59 -2.14 4.25 -6.34
CA LEU A 59 -1.63 4.14 -4.98
C LEU A 59 -0.10 4.07 -4.98
N PHE A 60 0.51 4.68 -3.99
CA PHE A 60 1.94 4.59 -3.76
C PHE A 60 2.23 4.33 -2.28
N ALA A 61 3.17 3.42 -2.02
CA ALA A 61 3.71 3.15 -0.70
C ALA A 61 5.23 3.01 -0.77
N ASP A 62 5.96 3.81 -0.01
CA ASP A 62 7.42 3.72 0.09
C ASP A 62 7.82 3.49 1.54
N GLN A 63 8.41 2.35 1.84
CA GLN A 63 8.88 1.96 3.17
C GLN A 63 7.74 1.96 4.21
N VAL A 64 6.65 1.27 3.90
CA VAL A 64 5.44 1.19 4.73
C VAL A 64 5.08 -0.24 5.07
N LEU A 65 5.02 -1.12 4.06
CA LEU A 65 4.46 -2.46 4.18
C LEU A 65 5.27 -3.36 5.13
N GLU A 66 6.57 -3.13 5.25
CA GLU A 66 7.49 -3.84 6.15
C GLU A 66 7.22 -3.57 7.64
N HIS A 67 6.46 -2.52 7.96
CA HIS A 67 6.09 -2.16 9.33
C HIS A 67 4.74 -2.76 9.78
N ILE A 68 3.98 -3.40 8.89
CA ILE A 68 2.71 -4.01 9.23
C ILE A 68 2.97 -5.35 9.93
N GLN A 69 2.75 -5.39 11.24
CA GLN A 69 3.20 -6.48 12.10
C GLN A 69 2.41 -7.77 11.91
N LEU A 70 1.08 -7.72 12.04
CA LEU A 70 0.24 -8.92 11.98
C LEU A 70 -0.06 -9.31 10.53
N ASN A 71 -0.16 -10.61 10.28
CA ASN A 71 -0.51 -11.11 8.95
C ASN A 71 -1.93 -10.69 8.54
N GLU A 72 -2.87 -10.72 9.48
CA GLU A 72 -4.24 -10.29 9.28
C GLU A 72 -4.32 -8.82 8.86
N ASP A 73 -3.53 -7.95 9.50
CA ASP A 73 -3.47 -6.54 9.17
C ASP A 73 -2.87 -6.32 7.78
N PHE A 74 -1.82 -7.06 7.43
CA PHE A 74 -1.21 -6.96 6.10
C PHE A 74 -2.18 -7.41 5.01
N ILE A 75 -2.88 -8.53 5.20
CA ILE A 75 -3.91 -9.02 4.29
C ILE A 75 -5.02 -7.97 4.15
N PHE A 76 -5.50 -7.42 5.26
CA PHE A 76 -6.53 -6.39 5.28
C PHE A 76 -6.10 -5.14 4.50
N VAL A 77 -4.89 -4.61 4.76
CA VAL A 77 -4.37 -3.42 4.08
C VAL A 77 -4.24 -3.66 2.58
N MET A 78 -3.73 -4.82 2.16
CA MET A 78 -3.62 -5.14 0.73
C MET A 78 -5.00 -5.25 0.06
N ASN A 79 -5.99 -5.82 0.74
CA ASN A 79 -7.36 -5.90 0.24
C ASN A 79 -8.02 -4.51 0.18
N GLU A 80 -7.77 -3.63 1.15
CA GLU A 80 -8.22 -2.23 1.13
C GLU A 80 -7.59 -1.43 -0.02
N CYS A 81 -6.30 -1.61 -0.26
CA CYS A 81 -5.62 -1.01 -1.41
C CYS A 81 -6.29 -1.45 -2.72
N LEU A 82 -6.60 -2.73 -2.85
CA LEU A 82 -7.32 -3.24 -4.01
C LEU A 82 -8.75 -2.68 -4.10
N ARG A 83 -9.46 -2.61 -2.98
CA ARG A 83 -10.85 -2.11 -2.93
C ARG A 83 -10.96 -0.70 -3.49
N VAL A 84 -10.10 0.21 -3.04
CA VAL A 84 -10.16 1.62 -3.45
C VAL A 84 -9.65 1.86 -4.87
N LEU A 85 -8.76 1.00 -5.38
CA LEU A 85 -8.28 1.10 -6.76
C LEU A 85 -9.40 0.73 -7.73
N LYS A 86 -9.58 1.54 -8.77
CA LYS A 86 -10.47 1.21 -9.89
C LYS A 86 -9.89 0.05 -10.72
N PRO A 87 -10.71 -0.66 -11.51
CA PRO A 87 -10.19 -1.65 -12.46
C PRO A 87 -9.07 -1.06 -13.33
N GLY A 88 -7.93 -1.74 -13.40
CA GLY A 88 -6.72 -1.27 -14.08
C GLY A 88 -5.91 -0.22 -13.31
N GLY A 89 -6.34 0.19 -12.12
CA GLY A 89 -5.60 1.09 -11.24
C GLY A 89 -4.27 0.48 -10.80
N ILE A 90 -3.30 1.35 -10.48
CA ILE A 90 -1.92 0.96 -10.23
C ILE A 90 -1.56 1.15 -8.76
N PHE A 91 -0.96 0.13 -8.16
CA PHE A 91 -0.30 0.23 -6.87
C PHE A 91 1.21 0.05 -7.03
N THR A 92 1.98 1.07 -6.71
CA THR A 92 3.43 1.00 -6.66
C THR A 92 3.88 0.86 -5.20
N ALA A 93 4.47 -0.27 -4.86
CA ALA A 93 5.03 -0.56 -3.54
C ALA A 93 6.56 -0.63 -3.62
N ARG A 94 7.24 0.18 -2.84
CA ARG A 94 8.70 0.14 -2.67
C ARG A 94 9.01 -0.29 -1.25
N VAL A 95 9.75 -1.39 -1.12
CA VAL A 95 10.06 -2.04 0.16
C VAL A 95 11.53 -2.43 0.22
N PRO A 96 12.12 -2.63 1.42
CA PRO A 96 13.45 -3.23 1.52
C PRO A 96 13.45 -4.64 0.93
N TYR A 97 14.50 -4.94 0.15
CA TYR A 97 14.70 -6.29 -0.35
C TYR A 97 15.28 -7.19 0.75
N TYR A 98 14.76 -8.41 0.90
CA TYR A 98 15.06 -9.28 2.05
C TYR A 98 16.54 -9.53 2.32
N SER A 99 17.39 -9.52 1.30
CA SER A 99 18.83 -9.78 1.44
C SER A 99 19.67 -8.51 1.62
N SER A 100 19.05 -7.38 1.90
CA SER A 100 19.73 -6.10 2.14
C SER A 100 19.83 -5.78 3.63
N GLU A 101 20.84 -4.98 4.02
CA GLU A 101 20.94 -4.45 5.37
C GLU A 101 19.71 -3.60 5.74
N THR A 102 19.17 -2.88 4.78
CA THR A 102 17.97 -2.03 4.95
C THR A 102 16.77 -2.81 5.44
N ALA A 103 16.66 -4.09 5.12
CA ALA A 103 15.57 -4.94 5.62
C ALA A 103 15.64 -5.18 7.13
N TYR A 104 16.81 -5.10 7.75
CA TYR A 104 17.04 -5.50 9.15
C TYR A 104 17.52 -4.37 10.06
N LYS A 105 18.10 -3.29 9.54
CA LYS A 105 18.68 -2.21 10.34
C LYS A 105 17.66 -1.44 11.17
N ASP A 106 16.41 -1.36 10.71
CA ASP A 106 15.31 -0.76 11.45
C ASP A 106 14.66 -1.82 12.34
N PRO A 107 14.69 -1.66 13.68
CA PRO A 107 14.15 -2.68 14.60
C PRO A 107 12.63 -2.81 14.52
N THR A 108 11.93 -1.91 13.83
CA THR A 108 10.48 -1.98 13.63
C THR A 108 10.07 -2.69 12.34
N HIS A 109 11.04 -3.09 11.50
CA HIS A 109 10.77 -3.96 10.36
C HIS A 109 10.42 -5.37 10.83
N CYS A 110 9.27 -5.86 10.43
CA CYS A 110 8.76 -7.16 10.84
C CYS A 110 8.34 -8.06 9.68
N ARG A 111 8.43 -7.55 8.44
CA ARG A 111 8.05 -8.24 7.22
C ARG A 111 9.12 -8.07 6.15
N TYR A 112 9.46 -9.18 5.50
CA TYR A 112 10.53 -9.24 4.52
C TYR A 112 9.98 -9.57 3.13
N PHE A 113 10.53 -8.91 2.10
CA PHE A 113 10.02 -9.00 0.74
C PHE A 113 11.08 -9.54 -0.22
N ALA A 114 10.67 -10.51 -1.03
CA ALA A 114 11.42 -11.05 -2.16
C ALA A 114 10.60 -10.88 -3.45
N LEU A 115 11.20 -11.19 -4.60
CA LEU A 115 10.56 -11.05 -5.91
C LEU A 115 9.19 -11.77 -5.99
N HIS A 116 9.03 -12.90 -5.31
CA HIS A 116 7.80 -13.69 -5.38
C HIS A 116 6.81 -13.42 -4.25
N THR A 117 7.07 -12.46 -3.35
CA THR A 117 6.17 -12.19 -2.22
C THR A 117 4.78 -11.79 -2.71
N PHE A 118 4.69 -10.89 -3.69
CA PHE A 118 3.39 -10.41 -4.21
C PHE A 118 2.67 -11.42 -5.11
N THR A 119 3.32 -12.50 -5.55
CA THR A 119 2.65 -13.54 -6.35
C THR A 119 1.55 -14.26 -5.57
N TYR A 120 1.63 -14.25 -4.23
CA TYR A 120 0.59 -14.81 -3.35
C TYR A 120 -0.75 -14.09 -3.43
N MET A 121 -0.80 -12.90 -4.04
CA MET A 121 -2.00 -12.08 -4.21
C MET A 121 -2.56 -12.15 -5.64
N THR A 122 -1.96 -12.96 -6.51
CA THR A 122 -2.39 -13.14 -7.90
C THR A 122 -3.29 -14.35 -8.08
N LYS A 123 -4.03 -14.40 -9.19
CA LYS A 123 -4.92 -15.52 -9.54
C LYS A 123 -4.19 -16.84 -9.73
N GLU A 124 -2.93 -16.78 -10.12
CA GLU A 124 -2.09 -17.94 -10.39
C GLU A 124 -1.63 -18.68 -9.12
N ASN A 125 -1.73 -18.04 -7.97
CA ASN A 125 -1.36 -18.66 -6.71
C ASN A 125 -2.53 -19.47 -6.14
N GLU A 126 -2.31 -20.72 -5.81
CA GLU A 126 -3.33 -21.66 -5.32
C GLU A 126 -3.65 -21.49 -3.82
N TRP A 127 -2.72 -20.92 -3.03
CA TRP A 127 -2.86 -20.79 -1.58
C TRP A 127 -3.89 -19.72 -1.18
N GLN A 128 -4.73 -20.06 -0.22
CA GLN A 128 -5.82 -19.21 0.27
C GLN A 128 -5.50 -18.64 1.65
N TYR A 129 -4.80 -17.50 1.67
CA TYR A 129 -4.43 -16.81 2.91
C TYR A 129 -5.33 -15.63 3.27
N GLY A 130 -6.41 -15.41 2.52
CA GLY A 130 -7.34 -14.29 2.74
C GLY A 130 -7.07 -13.08 1.86
N PHE A 131 -6.03 -13.11 1.01
CA PHE A 131 -5.84 -12.07 0.00
C PHE A 131 -6.93 -12.13 -1.08
N ASP A 132 -7.41 -10.96 -1.48
CA ASP A 132 -8.13 -10.83 -2.74
C ASP A 132 -7.15 -11.10 -3.89
N LYS A 133 -7.44 -12.12 -4.69
CA LYS A 133 -6.55 -12.63 -5.73
C LYS A 133 -6.55 -11.81 -7.04
N ARG A 134 -7.24 -10.69 -7.05
CA ARG A 134 -7.39 -9.83 -8.23
C ARG A 134 -6.24 -8.83 -8.40
N TRP A 135 -5.05 -9.21 -7.99
CA TRP A 135 -3.82 -8.50 -8.33
C TRP A 135 -3.13 -9.12 -9.53
N LYS A 136 -2.52 -8.29 -10.36
CA LYS A 136 -1.60 -8.69 -11.44
C LYS A 136 -0.29 -7.94 -11.27
N ILE A 137 0.82 -8.64 -11.34
CA ILE A 137 2.15 -8.02 -11.30
C ILE A 137 2.48 -7.50 -12.70
N LYS A 138 2.66 -6.18 -12.82
CA LYS A 138 3.08 -5.54 -14.06
C LYS A 138 4.59 -5.56 -14.20
N GLU A 139 5.28 -5.19 -13.14
CA GLU A 139 6.74 -5.07 -13.12
C GLU A 139 7.27 -5.23 -11.70
N GLN A 140 8.43 -5.83 -11.57
CA GLN A 140 9.20 -5.82 -10.33
C GLN A 140 10.66 -5.53 -10.66
N LYS A 141 11.26 -4.61 -9.92
CA LYS A 141 12.64 -4.21 -10.10
C LYS A 141 13.34 -4.07 -8.76
N ARG A 142 14.47 -4.79 -8.62
CA ARG A 142 15.39 -4.56 -7.52
C ARG A 142 16.35 -3.45 -7.90
N GLU A 143 16.44 -2.43 -7.07
CA GLU A 143 17.39 -1.32 -7.21
C GLU A 143 18.13 -1.12 -5.88
N GLY A 144 19.39 -1.56 -5.85
CA GLY A 144 20.20 -1.55 -4.62
C GLY A 144 19.54 -2.40 -3.53
N ASP A 145 19.20 -1.76 -2.43
CA ASP A 145 18.60 -2.38 -1.25
C ASP A 145 17.07 -2.50 -1.31
N HIS A 146 16.44 -2.00 -2.34
CA HIS A 146 14.99 -1.92 -2.44
C HIS A 146 14.43 -2.76 -3.60
N LEU A 147 13.21 -3.22 -3.38
CA LEU A 147 12.35 -3.83 -4.39
C LEU A 147 11.19 -2.89 -4.66
N THR A 148 11.03 -2.46 -5.90
CA THR A 148 9.84 -1.76 -6.38
C THR A 148 8.97 -2.74 -7.15
N SER A 149 7.72 -2.88 -6.73
CA SER A 149 6.71 -3.72 -7.36
C SER A 149 5.56 -2.86 -7.85
N ILE A 150 5.21 -2.99 -9.12
CA ILE A 150 4.07 -2.33 -9.75
C ILE A 150 2.98 -3.38 -9.95
N LEU A 151 1.88 -3.22 -9.22
CA LEU A 151 0.72 -4.10 -9.22
C LEU A 151 -0.45 -3.41 -9.93
N ILE A 152 -1.27 -4.18 -10.62
CA ILE A 152 -2.49 -3.70 -11.27
C ILE A 152 -3.70 -4.37 -10.61
N ALA A 153 -4.75 -3.59 -10.35
CA ALA A 153 -6.05 -4.09 -9.92
C ALA A 153 -6.76 -4.78 -11.10
N ASP A 154 -6.71 -6.11 -11.15
CA ASP A 154 -7.29 -6.95 -12.20
C ASP A 154 -8.71 -7.40 -11.82
N LYS A 155 -9.59 -6.40 -11.63
CA LYS A 155 -11.00 -6.58 -11.23
C LYS A 155 -11.90 -6.84 -12.43
#